data_6bc1cf50e918a5a216631e952c513487
#
_entry.id   6bc1cf50e918a5a216631e952c513487
#
_cell.length_a   1.000
_cell.length_b   1.000
_cell.length_c   1.000
_cell.angle_alpha   90.00
_cell.angle_beta   90.00
_cell.angle_gamma   90.00
#
_symmetry.space_group_name_H-M   'P 1'
#
loop_
_entity.id
_entity.type
_entity.pdbx_description
1 polymer ?
#
loop_
_entity_poly.entity_id
_entity_poly.type
_entity_poly.pdbx_seq_one_letter_code
_entity_poly.pdbx_strand_id
1 'polypeptide(L)'
;MMYMLDTNAVIMGIRHPDWPIFQKLKAHVGKDICISVITLGELEYGIRKSSRPDMTRLGVYTFLAGIPVIDFDADAAKHFGDILGDRELKRMRIRS
;
A
#
# COMPACT_ATOMS: atom_id res chain seq x y z
N MET A 1 1.11 -0.05 -15.84
CA MET A 1 0.27 0.76 -14.94
C MET A 1 0.71 0.56 -13.51
N MET A 2 0.74 1.62 -12.73
CA MET A 2 1.15 1.58 -11.33
C MET A 2 -0.08 1.45 -10.43
N TYR A 3 -0.09 0.44 -9.58
CA TYR A 3 -1.12 0.28 -8.56
C TYR A 3 -0.62 0.84 -7.24
N MET A 4 -1.37 1.76 -6.66
CA MET A 4 -1.01 2.37 -5.40
C MET A 4 -1.91 1.82 -4.29
N LEU A 5 -1.30 1.18 -3.31
CA LEU A 5 -2.05 0.64 -2.18
C LEU A 5 -2.29 1.74 -1.15
N ASP A 6 -3.50 1.82 -0.65
CA ASP A 6 -3.81 2.71 0.48
C ASP A 6 -3.53 2.00 1.81
N THR A 7 -3.65 2.75 2.90
CA THR A 7 -3.37 2.24 4.24
C THR A 7 -4.23 1.04 4.59
N ASN A 8 -5.51 1.08 4.24
CA ASN A 8 -6.42 -0.03 4.54
C ASN A 8 -6.07 -1.28 3.74
N ALA A 9 -5.65 -1.12 2.49
CA ALA A 9 -5.21 -2.24 1.67
C ALA A 9 -4.02 -2.95 2.31
N VAL A 10 -3.04 -2.19 2.81
CA VAL A 10 -1.88 -2.75 3.49
C VAL A 10 -2.31 -3.51 4.74
N ILE A 11 -3.15 -2.90 5.57
CA ILE A 11 -3.63 -3.52 6.81
C ILE A 11 -4.37 -4.83 6.52
N MET A 12 -5.26 -4.81 5.53
CA MET A 12 -6.00 -6.01 5.15
C MET A 12 -5.10 -7.10 4.60
N GLY A 13 -4.08 -6.72 3.83
CA GLY A 13 -3.12 -7.68 3.30
C GLY A 13 -2.27 -8.33 4.39
N ILE A 14 -1.95 -7.59 5.45
CA ILE A 14 -1.24 -8.14 6.60
C ILE A 14 -2.13 -9.14 7.37
N ARG A 15 -3.40 -8.79 7.55
CA ARG A 15 -4.35 -9.63 8.30
C ARG A 15 -4.82 -10.85 7.54
N HIS A 16 -4.96 -10.74 6.23
CA HIS A 16 -5.55 -11.76 5.38
C HIS A 16 -4.69 -12.05 4.16
N PRO A 17 -3.43 -12.49 4.36
CA PRO A 17 -2.51 -12.70 3.24
C PRO A 17 -2.95 -13.80 2.28
N ASP A 18 -3.83 -14.68 2.72
CA ASP A 18 -4.35 -15.80 1.93
C ASP A 18 -5.53 -15.41 1.02
N TRP A 19 -6.08 -14.21 1.17
CA TRP A 19 -7.18 -13.79 0.29
C TRP A 19 -6.71 -13.73 -1.17
N PRO A 20 -7.57 -14.15 -2.12
CA PRO A 20 -7.17 -14.21 -3.53
C PRO A 20 -6.62 -12.91 -4.09
N ILE A 21 -7.18 -11.76 -3.67
CA ILE A 21 -6.71 -10.46 -4.13
C ILE A 21 -5.25 -10.23 -3.74
N PHE A 22 -4.84 -10.65 -2.54
CA PHE A 22 -3.46 -10.45 -2.08
C PHE A 22 -2.51 -11.46 -2.72
N GLN A 23 -2.98 -12.64 -3.05
CA GLN A 23 -2.18 -13.59 -3.83
C GLN A 23 -1.90 -13.05 -5.23
N LYS A 24 -2.87 -12.40 -5.85
CA LYS A 24 -2.68 -11.73 -7.14
C LYS A 24 -1.69 -10.58 -7.02
N LEU A 25 -1.79 -9.78 -5.98
CA LEU A 25 -0.89 -8.64 -5.78
C LEU A 25 0.57 -9.06 -5.65
N LYS A 26 0.85 -10.23 -5.10
CA LYS A 26 2.23 -10.74 -4.99
C LYS A 26 2.93 -10.83 -6.34
N ALA A 27 2.20 -11.14 -7.39
CA ALA A 27 2.76 -11.24 -8.74
C ALA A 27 3.20 -9.88 -9.29
N HIS A 28 2.70 -8.79 -8.72
CA HIS A 28 3.01 -7.42 -9.15
C HIS A 28 4.09 -6.74 -8.31
N VAL A 29 4.51 -7.36 -7.21
CA VAL A 29 5.55 -6.79 -6.35
C VAL A 29 6.85 -6.66 -7.12
N GLY A 30 7.47 -5.48 -7.03
CA GLY A 30 8.69 -5.17 -7.77
C GLY A 30 8.46 -4.70 -9.19
N LYS A 31 7.21 -4.65 -9.66
CA LYS A 31 6.87 -4.23 -11.02
C LYS A 31 6.02 -2.96 -11.03
N ASP A 32 4.80 -3.06 -10.55
CA ASP A 32 3.79 -2.01 -10.74
C ASP A 32 2.96 -1.71 -9.48
N ILE A 33 3.46 -2.10 -8.31
CA ILE A 33 2.83 -1.76 -7.03
C ILE A 33 3.71 -0.77 -6.27
N CYS A 34 3.07 0.23 -5.65
CA CYS A 34 3.75 1.19 -4.80
C CYS A 34 2.84 1.64 -3.66
N ILE A 35 3.41 2.36 -2.70
CA ILE A 35 2.66 3.14 -1.73
C ILE A 35 3.19 4.57 -1.73
N SER A 36 2.38 5.52 -1.24
CA SER A 36 2.83 6.88 -1.07
C SER A 36 3.54 7.06 0.28
N VAL A 37 4.36 8.10 0.38
CA VAL A 37 4.99 8.47 1.65
C VAL A 37 3.94 8.82 2.71
N ILE A 38 2.77 9.30 2.30
CA ILE A 38 1.65 9.59 3.21
C ILE A 38 1.12 8.29 3.81
N THR A 39 0.94 7.27 2.99
CA THR A 39 0.52 5.95 3.47
C THR A 39 1.54 5.38 4.45
N LEU A 40 2.83 5.51 4.14
CA LEU A 40 3.87 5.06 5.07
C LEU A 40 3.78 5.81 6.41
N GLY A 41 3.53 7.12 6.38
CA GLY A 41 3.33 7.90 7.59
C GLY A 41 2.14 7.42 8.42
N GLU A 42 1.04 7.09 7.78
CA GLU A 42 -0.13 6.56 8.46
C GLU A 42 0.14 5.18 9.08
N LEU A 43 0.89 4.34 8.37
CA LEU A 43 1.30 3.04 8.91
C LEU A 43 2.21 3.19 10.11
N GLU A 44 3.18 4.13 10.05
CA GLU A 44 4.07 4.41 11.18
C GLU A 44 3.28 4.91 12.39
N TYR A 45 2.28 5.75 12.16
CA TYR A 45 1.39 6.20 13.23
C TYR A 45 0.65 5.01 13.87
N GLY A 46 0.11 4.12 13.03
CA GLY A 46 -0.57 2.91 13.52
C GLY A 46 0.34 1.99 14.33
N ILE A 47 1.61 1.88 13.91
CA ILE A 47 2.60 1.10 14.66
C ILE A 47 2.78 1.67 16.07
N ARG A 48 2.91 2.99 16.19
CA ARG A 48 3.06 3.64 17.49
C ARG A 48 1.86 3.45 18.41
N LYS A 49 0.67 3.38 17.82
CA LYS A 49 -0.58 3.17 18.57
C LYS A 49 -0.82 1.72 18.94
N SER A 50 -0.05 0.80 18.39
CA SER A 50 -0.23 -0.63 18.63
C SER A 50 0.14 -0.99 20.06
N SER A 51 -0.54 -1.99 20.62
CA SER A 51 -0.17 -2.57 21.91
C SER A 51 1.15 -3.37 21.83
N ARG A 52 1.55 -3.76 20.62
CA ARG A 52 2.79 -4.49 20.35
C ARG A 52 3.53 -3.84 19.18
N PRO A 53 4.16 -2.67 19.40
CA PRO A 53 4.76 -1.91 18.29
C PRO A 53 5.81 -2.70 17.51
N ASP A 54 6.66 -3.46 18.18
CA ASP A 54 7.73 -4.19 17.50
C ASP A 54 7.18 -5.28 16.59
N MET A 55 6.16 -6.01 17.02
CA MET A 55 5.53 -7.04 16.19
C MET A 55 4.74 -6.43 15.04
N THR A 56 4.06 -5.33 15.30
CA THR A 56 3.31 -4.61 14.27
C THR A 56 4.27 -4.07 13.21
N ARG A 57 5.39 -3.50 13.64
CA ARG A 57 6.43 -3.00 12.73
C ARG A 57 6.97 -4.11 11.84
N LEU A 58 7.25 -5.24 12.43
CA LEU A 58 7.75 -6.40 11.68
C LEU A 58 6.73 -6.83 10.60
N GLY A 59 5.45 -6.91 10.96
CA GLY A 59 4.40 -7.28 10.02
C GLY A 59 4.26 -6.28 8.87
N VAL A 60 4.28 -4.98 9.19
CA VAL A 60 4.16 -3.92 8.19
C VAL A 60 5.34 -3.97 7.22
N TYR A 61 6.56 -3.98 7.72
CA TYR A 61 7.74 -3.92 6.84
C TYR A 61 7.99 -5.23 6.11
N THR A 62 7.56 -6.36 6.66
CA THR A 62 7.57 -7.63 5.91
C THR A 62 6.62 -7.55 4.72
N PHE A 63 5.42 -7.02 4.92
CA PHE A 63 4.46 -6.83 3.82
C PHE A 63 5.00 -5.86 2.78
N LEU A 64 5.65 -4.77 3.19
CA LEU A 64 6.16 -3.74 2.30
C LEU A 64 7.45 -4.12 1.59
N ALA A 65 8.06 -5.24 1.92
CA ALA A 65 9.32 -5.66 1.29
C ALA A 65 9.15 -5.75 -0.23
N GLY A 66 10.00 -5.03 -0.96
CA GLY A 66 9.93 -4.97 -2.42
C GLY A 66 8.90 -3.99 -2.98
N ILE A 67 8.15 -3.30 -2.14
CA ILE A 67 7.16 -2.30 -2.57
C ILE A 67 7.78 -0.92 -2.43
N PRO A 68 7.97 -0.16 -3.53
CA PRO A 68 8.57 1.17 -3.44
C PRO A 68 7.63 2.18 -2.78
N VAL A 69 8.25 3.09 -2.04
CA VAL A 69 7.56 4.25 -1.46
C VAL A 69 7.86 5.45 -2.33
N ILE A 70 6.82 6.10 -2.83
CA ILE A 70 6.99 7.28 -3.69
C ILE A 70 6.66 8.55 -2.92
N ASP A 71 7.42 9.61 -3.20
CA ASP A 71 7.17 10.92 -2.63
C ASP A 71 5.87 11.50 -3.19
N PHE A 72 5.16 12.26 -2.36
CA PHE A 72 3.93 12.91 -2.78
C PHE A 72 4.19 14.41 -2.98
N ASP A 73 4.91 14.74 -4.05
CA ASP A 73 5.16 16.13 -4.49
C ASP A 73 4.10 16.58 -5.51
N ALA A 74 4.30 17.77 -6.10
CA ALA A 74 3.34 18.31 -7.06
C ALA A 74 3.19 17.43 -8.31
N ASP A 75 4.30 16.89 -8.80
CA ASP A 75 4.28 16.00 -9.96
C ASP A 75 3.59 14.66 -9.61
N ALA A 76 3.89 14.14 -8.44
CA ALA A 76 3.25 12.92 -7.95
C ALA A 76 1.74 13.13 -7.77
N ALA A 77 1.31 14.29 -7.26
CA ALA A 77 -0.10 14.60 -7.09
C ALA A 77 -0.83 14.62 -8.44
N LYS A 78 -0.22 15.21 -9.45
CA LYS A 78 -0.76 15.24 -10.80
C LYS A 78 -0.87 13.84 -11.39
N HIS A 79 0.19 13.07 -11.26
CA HIS A 79 0.23 11.68 -11.72
C HIS A 79 -0.81 10.82 -10.98
N PHE A 80 -0.94 11.04 -9.68
CA PHE A 80 -1.95 10.36 -8.86
C PHE A 80 -3.37 10.68 -9.32
N GLY A 81 -3.62 11.95 -9.69
CA GLY A 81 -4.90 12.35 -10.26
C GLY A 81 -5.21 11.62 -11.57
N ASP A 82 -4.22 11.49 -12.43
CA ASP A 82 -4.35 10.75 -13.69
C ASP A 82 -4.65 9.28 -13.43
N ILE A 83 -3.94 8.67 -12.48
CA ILE A 83 -4.15 7.28 -12.08
C ILE A 83 -5.56 7.07 -11.51
N LEU A 84 -6.01 7.96 -10.64
CA LEU A 84 -7.35 7.88 -10.05
C LEU A 84 -8.45 8.02 -11.09
N GLY A 85 -8.17 8.69 -12.22
CA GLY A 85 -9.06 8.76 -13.34
C GLY A 85 -9.19 7.44 -14.12
N ASP A 86 -8.26 6.53 -13.93
CA ASP A 86 -8.22 5.25 -14.62
C ASP A 86 -9.14 4.23 -13.94
N ARG A 87 -10.04 3.64 -14.70
CA ARG A 87 -11.00 2.67 -14.17
C ARG A 87 -10.34 1.40 -13.64
N GLU A 88 -9.29 0.93 -14.28
CA GLU A 88 -8.61 -0.29 -13.86
C GLU A 88 -7.97 -0.09 -12.49
N LEU A 89 -7.32 1.04 -12.28
CA LEU A 89 -6.75 1.35 -10.98
C LEU A 89 -7.83 1.43 -9.90
N LYS A 90 -8.97 2.04 -10.21
CA LYS A 90 -10.09 2.11 -9.27
C LYS A 90 -10.60 0.75 -8.84
N ARG A 91 -10.61 -0.22 -9.77
CA ARG A 91 -11.02 -1.59 -9.45
C ARG A 91 -9.99 -2.31 -8.60
N MET A 92 -8.71 -2.05 -8.82
CA MET A 92 -7.62 -2.70 -8.08
C MET A 92 -7.37 -2.05 -6.73
N ARG A 93 -7.94 -0.87 -6.51
CA ARG A 93 -7.74 -0.14 -5.27
C ARG A 93 -8.62 -0.74 -4.18
N ILE A 94 -7.98 -1.27 -3.15
CA ILE A 94 -8.67 -1.86 -2.02
C ILE A 94 -8.95 -0.77 -0.99
N ARG A 95 -10.24 -0.55 -0.71
CA ARG A 95 -10.67 0.41 0.30
C ARG A 95 -11.50 -0.29 1.37
N SER A 96 -11.36 0.20 2.58
CA SER A 96 -12.23 -0.22 3.67
C SER A 96 -13.62 0.37 3.49
#